data_c25e9c83baa49a61576aaaac4bea355d
#
_entry.id   c25e9c83baa49a61576aaaac4bea355d
#
_cell.length_a   1.000
_cell.length_b   1.000
_cell.length_c   1.000
_cell.angle_alpha   90.00
_cell.angle_beta   90.00
_cell.angle_gamma   90.00
#
_symmetry.space_group_name_H-M   'P 1'
#
loop_
_entity.id
_entity.type
_entity.pdbx_description
1 polymer ?
#
loop_
_entity_poly.entity_id
_entity_poly.type
_entity_poly.pdbx_seq_one_letter_code
_entity_poly.pdbx_strand_id
1 'polypeptide(L)'
;EGIPLMIEKSDDITNYEGYKLKIEKEVKKLKKRYVNNLILLIIALIWGAAFVAQSAGMDYIGPFTFNSARSILGGIVLIPVIYVLDKKRKEEISQGKEVIQNKKTLIIGGICCGFFLMLGSSLQQIGIQYTTAGKAGFITALYILIVPILGLAVGKKAGIKVWIGVVLAVIGMY
;
A
#
# COMPACT_ATOMS: atom_id res chain seq x y z
N GLU A 1 -39.47 -36.60 5.28
CA GLU A 1 -40.33 -35.93 4.26
C GLU A 1 -39.41 -35.45 3.15
N GLY A 2 -39.68 -36.00 1.94
CA GLY A 2 -38.77 -35.96 0.79
C GLY A 2 -38.71 -34.58 0.12
N ILE A 3 -37.49 -34.22 -0.27
CA ILE A 3 -37.21 -33.13 -1.19
C ILE A 3 -37.61 -33.60 -2.59
N PRO A 4 -38.54 -32.91 -3.30
CA PRO A 4 -38.90 -33.30 -4.65
C PRO A 4 -37.78 -32.96 -5.62
N LEU A 5 -37.12 -34.00 -6.12
CA LEU A 5 -36.28 -33.95 -7.30
C LEU A 5 -37.19 -33.80 -8.55
N MET A 6 -37.55 -32.58 -8.89
CA MET A 6 -37.95 -32.22 -10.23
C MET A 6 -36.83 -31.44 -10.90
N ILE A 7 -35.92 -32.13 -11.53
CA ILE A 7 -34.92 -31.60 -12.43
C ILE A 7 -35.51 -31.61 -13.84
N GLU A 8 -35.98 -30.48 -14.30
CA GLU A 8 -36.35 -30.26 -15.68
C GLU A 8 -35.07 -30.09 -16.50
N LYS A 9 -34.83 -31.04 -17.39
CA LYS A 9 -33.52 -31.49 -17.90
C LYS A 9 -32.86 -30.61 -18.97
N SER A 10 -33.32 -29.40 -19.25
CA SER A 10 -32.75 -28.56 -20.32
C SER A 10 -32.25 -27.18 -19.86
N ASP A 11 -32.85 -26.58 -18.81
CA ASP A 11 -32.41 -25.29 -18.29
C ASP A 11 -31.33 -25.39 -17.22
N ASP A 12 -31.03 -26.59 -16.76
CA ASP A 12 -30.18 -26.86 -15.60
C ASP A 12 -28.68 -26.78 -15.91
N ILE A 13 -28.27 -27.11 -17.15
CA ILE A 13 -26.85 -27.12 -17.52
C ILE A 13 -26.30 -25.68 -17.67
N THR A 14 -27.04 -24.79 -18.29
CA THR A 14 -26.68 -23.38 -18.43
C THR A 14 -26.67 -22.66 -17.07
N ASN A 15 -27.59 -23.02 -16.20
CA ASN A 15 -27.66 -22.50 -14.85
C ASN A 15 -26.51 -23.04 -13.99
N TYR A 16 -26.16 -24.32 -14.09
CA TYR A 16 -25.05 -24.96 -13.40
C TYR A 16 -23.70 -24.35 -13.81
N GLU A 17 -23.44 -24.12 -15.08
CA GLU A 17 -22.23 -23.46 -15.57
C GLU A 17 -22.16 -22.01 -15.08
N GLY A 18 -23.29 -21.30 -15.05
CA GLY A 18 -23.39 -19.94 -14.50
C GLY A 18 -23.01 -19.90 -13.00
N TYR A 19 -23.52 -20.84 -12.19
CA TYR A 19 -23.16 -20.95 -10.78
C TYR A 19 -21.70 -21.32 -10.58
N LYS A 20 -21.18 -22.27 -11.36
CA LYS A 20 -19.76 -22.67 -11.30
C LYS A 20 -18.81 -21.52 -11.59
N LEU A 21 -19.10 -20.74 -12.64
CA LEU A 21 -18.32 -19.54 -12.99
C LEU A 21 -18.39 -18.46 -11.90
N LYS A 22 -19.56 -18.30 -11.27
CA LYS A 22 -19.74 -17.35 -10.17
C LYS A 22 -18.95 -17.77 -8.93
N ILE A 23 -18.99 -19.04 -8.56
CA ILE A 23 -18.22 -19.60 -7.45
C ILE A 23 -16.72 -19.45 -7.73
N GLU A 24 -16.26 -19.78 -8.93
CA GLU A 24 -14.85 -19.67 -9.31
C GLU A 24 -14.35 -18.22 -9.24
N LYS A 25 -15.16 -17.25 -9.68
CA LYS A 25 -14.86 -15.81 -9.56
C LYS A 25 -14.76 -15.39 -8.09
N GLU A 26 -15.70 -15.84 -7.24
CA GLU A 26 -15.66 -15.51 -5.80
C GLU A 26 -14.46 -16.16 -5.10
N VAL A 27 -14.12 -17.41 -5.42
CA VAL A 27 -12.93 -18.08 -4.89
C VAL A 27 -11.65 -17.38 -5.32
N LYS A 28 -11.53 -16.99 -6.59
CA LYS A 28 -10.40 -16.17 -7.08
C LYS A 28 -10.29 -14.83 -6.36
N LYS A 29 -11.42 -14.17 -6.12
CA LYS A 29 -11.49 -12.90 -5.40
C LYS A 29 -11.08 -13.05 -3.92
N LEU A 30 -11.55 -14.10 -3.26
CA LEU A 30 -11.16 -14.42 -1.89
C LEU A 30 -9.66 -14.72 -1.80
N LYS A 31 -9.13 -15.57 -2.66
CA LYS A 31 -7.68 -15.90 -2.72
C LYS A 31 -6.84 -14.63 -2.91
N LYS A 32 -7.26 -13.74 -3.82
CA LYS A 32 -6.59 -12.44 -4.03
C LYS A 32 -6.63 -11.57 -2.77
N ARG A 33 -7.74 -11.55 -2.03
CA ARG A 33 -7.86 -10.81 -0.76
C ARG A 33 -6.93 -11.35 0.31
N TYR A 34 -6.84 -12.68 0.49
CA TYR A 34 -5.90 -13.30 1.44
C TYR A 34 -4.45 -12.98 1.10
N VAL A 35 -4.05 -13.10 -0.16
CA VAL A 35 -2.70 -12.76 -0.61
C VAL A 35 -2.40 -11.28 -0.35
N ASN A 36 -3.32 -10.37 -0.66
CA ASN A 36 -3.14 -8.94 -0.39
C ASN A 36 -3.00 -8.65 1.11
N ASN A 37 -3.80 -9.30 1.96
CA ASN A 37 -3.72 -9.13 3.40
C ASN A 37 -2.39 -9.66 3.96
N LEU A 38 -1.90 -10.79 3.44
CA LEU A 38 -0.60 -11.34 3.81
C LEU A 38 0.54 -10.39 3.41
N ILE A 39 0.48 -9.82 2.22
CA ILE A 39 1.46 -8.82 1.76
C ILE A 39 1.44 -7.60 2.69
N LEU A 40 0.26 -7.11 3.07
CA LEU A 40 0.14 -5.98 3.99
C LEU A 40 0.74 -6.30 5.38
N LEU A 41 0.54 -7.51 5.87
CA LEU A 41 1.14 -7.97 7.13
C LEU A 41 2.68 -7.99 7.03
N ILE A 42 3.23 -8.53 5.95
CA ILE A 42 4.68 -8.55 5.72
C ILE A 42 5.23 -7.13 5.65
N ILE A 43 4.55 -6.22 4.94
CA ILE A 43 4.94 -4.81 4.87
C ILE A 43 4.95 -4.19 6.26
N ALA A 44 3.93 -4.43 7.08
CA ALA A 44 3.87 -3.91 8.45
C ALA A 44 5.01 -4.42 9.33
N LEU A 45 5.38 -5.71 9.22
CA LEU A 45 6.53 -6.29 9.92
C LEU A 45 7.85 -5.65 9.47
N ILE A 46 8.05 -5.45 8.17
CA ILE A 46 9.25 -4.79 7.62
C ILE A 46 9.34 -3.35 8.13
N TRP A 47 8.22 -2.62 8.15
CA TRP A 47 8.19 -1.25 8.67
C TRP A 47 8.49 -1.19 10.16
N GLY A 48 7.92 -2.10 10.97
CA GLY A 48 8.23 -2.20 12.39
C GLY A 48 9.72 -2.45 12.65
N ALA A 49 10.31 -3.42 11.94
CA ALA A 49 11.74 -3.70 12.01
C ALA A 49 12.60 -2.50 11.57
N ALA A 50 12.14 -1.74 10.56
CA ALA A 50 12.84 -0.55 10.07
C ALA A 50 12.95 0.54 11.14
N PHE A 51 11.94 0.75 12.00
CA PHE A 51 12.03 1.70 13.11
C PHE A 51 13.08 1.30 14.13
N VAL A 52 13.19 0.01 14.44
CA VAL A 52 14.22 -0.51 15.37
C VAL A 52 15.60 -0.33 14.75
N ALA A 53 15.78 -0.67 13.49
CA ALA A 53 17.04 -0.49 12.78
C ALA A 53 17.45 0.98 12.68
N GLN A 54 16.49 1.88 12.45
CA GLN A 54 16.72 3.33 12.43
C GLN A 54 17.17 3.83 13.80
N SER A 55 16.52 3.40 14.88
CA SER A 55 16.88 3.80 16.24
C SER A 55 18.29 3.31 16.60
N ALA A 56 18.60 2.03 16.37
CA ALA A 56 19.93 1.47 16.60
C ALA A 56 21.04 2.10 15.72
N GLY A 57 20.71 2.45 14.48
CA GLY A 57 21.66 3.11 13.56
C GLY A 57 22.05 4.51 14.02
N MET A 58 21.21 5.20 14.77
CA MET A 58 21.50 6.54 15.30
C MET A 58 22.59 6.55 16.38
N ASP A 59 22.85 5.43 17.00
CA ASP A 59 23.93 5.31 17.99
C ASP A 59 25.34 5.36 17.34
N TYR A 60 25.41 5.08 16.04
CA TYR A 60 26.68 4.98 15.29
C TYR A 60 26.88 6.10 14.28
N ILE A 61 25.82 6.60 13.66
CA ILE A 61 25.90 7.60 12.58
C ILE A 61 24.81 8.66 12.73
N GLY A 62 25.09 9.89 12.32
CA GLY A 62 24.13 10.98 12.38
C GLY A 62 22.90 10.79 11.50
N PRO A 63 21.77 11.47 11.83
CA PRO A 63 20.48 11.29 11.19
C PRO A 63 20.51 11.54 9.68
N PHE A 64 21.23 12.56 9.25
CA PHE A 64 21.33 12.91 7.84
C PHE A 64 22.16 11.90 7.04
N THR A 65 23.26 11.40 7.62
CA THR A 65 24.10 10.38 6.99
C THR A 65 23.33 9.07 6.83
N PHE A 66 22.63 8.65 7.87
CA PHE A 66 21.77 7.46 7.82
C PHE A 66 20.68 7.59 6.75
N ASN A 67 19.98 8.73 6.73
CA ASN A 67 18.88 8.97 5.78
C ASN A 67 19.39 9.04 4.34
N SER A 68 20.55 9.66 4.12
CA SER A 68 21.20 9.74 2.80
C SER A 68 21.61 8.36 2.30
N ALA A 69 22.31 7.57 3.13
CA ALA A 69 22.72 6.22 2.78
C ALA A 69 21.53 5.32 2.42
N ARG A 70 20.47 5.36 3.25
CA ARG A 70 19.22 4.63 2.98
C ARG A 70 18.56 5.04 1.67
N SER A 71 18.53 6.35 1.39
CA SER A 71 17.91 6.88 0.17
C SER A 71 18.70 6.49 -1.09
N ILE A 72 20.02 6.52 -1.03
CA ILE A 72 20.89 6.09 -2.14
C ILE A 72 20.70 4.60 -2.41
N LEU A 73 20.76 3.76 -1.37
CA LEU A 73 20.55 2.32 -1.50
C LEU A 73 19.16 2.01 -2.06
N GLY A 74 18.13 2.68 -1.55
CA GLY A 74 16.76 2.56 -2.06
C GLY A 74 16.65 2.95 -3.54
N GLY A 75 17.30 4.05 -3.93
CA GLY A 75 17.37 4.48 -5.32
C GLY A 75 18.02 3.44 -6.24
N ILE A 76 19.14 2.88 -5.83
CA ILE A 76 19.87 1.83 -6.58
C ILE A 76 18.98 0.59 -6.76
N VAL A 77 18.32 0.14 -5.69
CA VAL A 77 17.40 -1.03 -5.74
C VAL A 77 16.18 -0.78 -6.63
N LEU A 78 15.73 0.47 -6.77
CA LEU A 78 14.61 0.81 -7.65
C LEU A 78 14.96 0.78 -9.13
N ILE A 79 16.23 0.95 -9.53
CA ILE A 79 16.63 0.96 -10.95
C ILE A 79 16.18 -0.31 -11.70
N PRO A 80 16.50 -1.54 -11.24
CA PRO A 80 16.04 -2.75 -11.93
C PRO A 80 14.52 -2.90 -11.93
N VAL A 81 13.84 -2.46 -10.86
CA VAL A 81 12.38 -2.49 -10.78
C VAL A 81 11.76 -1.58 -11.83
N ILE A 82 12.28 -0.36 -11.99
CA ILE A 82 11.84 0.60 -13.01
C ILE A 82 12.05 0.02 -14.40
N TYR A 83 13.21 -0.59 -14.66
CA TYR A 83 13.50 -1.22 -15.95
C TYR A 83 12.49 -2.32 -16.32
N VAL A 84 12.14 -3.20 -15.37
CA VAL A 84 11.14 -4.26 -15.57
C VAL A 84 9.73 -3.68 -15.79
N LEU A 85 9.37 -2.64 -15.03
CA LEU A 85 8.06 -1.97 -15.17
C LEU A 85 7.94 -1.24 -16.51
N ASP A 86 9.01 -0.56 -16.94
CA ASP A 86 9.03 0.13 -18.24
C ASP A 86 8.92 -0.87 -19.42
N LYS A 87 9.55 -2.04 -19.30
CA LYS A 87 9.42 -3.11 -20.30
C LYS A 87 7.97 -3.59 -20.41
N LYS A 88 7.33 -3.94 -19.29
CA LYS A 88 5.91 -4.34 -19.27
C LYS A 88 4.99 -3.26 -19.83
N ARG A 89 5.26 -2.02 -19.50
CA ARG A 89 4.49 -0.90 -20.00
C ARG A 89 4.60 -0.71 -21.51
N LYS A 90 5.80 -0.87 -22.08
CA LYS A 90 5.99 -0.83 -23.54
C LYS A 90 5.21 -1.94 -24.23
N GLU A 91 5.14 -3.13 -23.64
CA GLU A 91 4.34 -4.25 -24.12
C GLU A 91 2.83 -3.92 -24.08
N GLU A 92 2.34 -3.28 -23.03
CA GLU A 92 0.93 -2.84 -22.91
C GLU A 92 0.56 -1.77 -23.95
N ILE A 93 1.46 -0.82 -24.22
CA ILE A 93 1.28 0.21 -25.25
C ILE A 93 1.23 -0.43 -26.64
N SER A 94 2.08 -1.43 -26.92
CA SER A 94 2.08 -2.14 -28.20
C SER A 94 0.80 -2.96 -28.44
N GLN A 95 0.08 -3.30 -27.35
CA GLN A 95 -1.23 -3.97 -27.39
C GLN A 95 -2.42 -3.00 -27.49
N GLY A 96 -2.18 -1.71 -27.76
CA GLY A 96 -3.23 -0.72 -27.99
C GLY A 96 -3.85 -0.10 -26.74
N LYS A 97 -3.25 -0.28 -25.56
CA LYS A 97 -3.67 0.46 -24.36
C LYS A 97 -3.13 1.88 -24.41
N GLU A 98 -4.02 2.86 -24.42
CA GLU A 98 -3.65 4.28 -24.29
C GLU A 98 -3.09 4.54 -22.89
N VAL A 99 -1.80 4.82 -22.81
CA VAL A 99 -1.15 5.31 -21.57
C VAL A 99 -0.82 6.78 -21.78
N ILE A 100 -1.73 7.64 -21.35
CA ILE A 100 -1.51 9.09 -21.35
C ILE A 100 -0.44 9.39 -20.29
N GLN A 101 0.79 9.65 -20.72
CA GLN A 101 1.84 10.09 -19.81
C GLN A 101 2.45 11.41 -20.30
N ASN A 102 2.18 12.46 -19.54
CA ASN A 102 2.90 13.71 -19.69
C ASN A 102 4.20 13.64 -18.91
N LYS A 103 5.34 13.51 -19.60
CA LYS A 103 6.68 13.43 -18.98
C LYS A 103 6.97 14.61 -18.07
N LYS A 104 6.52 15.83 -18.41
CA LYS A 104 6.69 17.02 -17.58
C LYS A 104 5.96 16.88 -16.24
N THR A 105 4.72 16.42 -16.26
CA THR A 105 3.93 16.20 -15.04
C THR A 105 4.56 15.12 -14.15
N LEU A 106 5.11 14.06 -14.75
CA LEU A 106 5.80 13.00 -14.01
C LEU A 106 7.06 13.52 -13.31
N ILE A 107 7.88 14.31 -14.02
CA ILE A 107 9.12 14.86 -13.46
C ILE A 107 8.82 15.86 -12.36
N ILE A 108 7.92 16.82 -12.60
CA ILE A 108 7.54 17.84 -11.60
C ILE A 108 6.92 17.16 -10.38
N GLY A 109 5.98 16.25 -10.57
CA GLY A 109 5.38 15.46 -9.48
C GLY A 109 6.40 14.65 -8.69
N GLY A 110 7.37 14.02 -9.38
CA GLY A 110 8.45 13.27 -8.76
C GLY A 110 9.38 14.16 -7.92
N ILE A 111 9.76 15.34 -8.42
CA ILE A 111 10.59 16.30 -7.68
C ILE A 111 9.84 16.81 -6.45
N CYS A 112 8.58 17.23 -6.59
CA CYS A 112 7.77 17.69 -5.47
C CYS A 112 7.59 16.60 -4.42
N CYS A 113 7.20 15.38 -4.81
CA CYS A 113 7.07 14.25 -3.90
C CYS A 113 8.39 13.92 -3.21
N GLY A 114 9.51 13.88 -3.95
CA GLY A 114 10.85 13.61 -3.42
C GLY A 114 11.28 14.66 -2.40
N PHE A 115 11.00 15.94 -2.65
CA PHE A 115 11.30 17.01 -1.72
C PHE A 115 10.54 16.88 -0.40
N PHE A 116 9.22 16.65 -0.46
CA PHE A 116 8.42 16.47 0.76
C PHE A 116 8.76 15.20 1.52
N LEU A 117 9.08 14.10 0.80
CA LEU A 117 9.55 12.86 1.41
C LEU A 117 10.91 13.04 2.10
N MET A 118 11.85 13.76 1.47
CA MET A 118 13.15 14.07 2.07
C MET A 118 12.97 14.92 3.34
N LEU A 119 12.14 15.94 3.29
CA LEU A 119 11.87 16.79 4.45
C LEU A 119 11.23 16.00 5.59
N GLY A 120 10.17 15.25 5.28
CA GLY A 120 9.46 14.44 6.28
C GLY A 120 10.34 13.34 6.89
N SER A 121 11.11 12.62 6.06
CA SER A 121 12.02 11.57 6.55
C SER A 121 13.18 12.14 7.38
N SER A 122 13.69 13.33 7.03
CA SER A 122 14.75 13.97 7.82
C SER A 122 14.25 14.44 9.18
N LEU A 123 13.07 15.05 9.24
CA LEU A 123 12.44 15.46 10.51
C LEU A 123 12.12 14.23 11.38
N GLN A 124 11.60 13.16 10.77
CA GLN A 124 11.34 11.91 11.47
C GLN A 124 12.63 11.30 12.04
N GLN A 125 13.71 11.30 11.26
CA GLN A 125 14.98 10.74 11.66
C GLN A 125 15.63 11.52 12.81
N ILE A 126 15.51 12.86 12.80
CA ILE A 126 15.91 13.71 13.93
C ILE A 126 15.04 13.38 15.15
N GLY A 127 13.73 13.26 14.97
CA GLY A 127 12.81 12.93 16.06
C GLY A 127 13.11 11.61 16.74
N ILE A 128 13.54 10.58 16.00
CA ILE A 128 13.89 9.26 16.55
C ILE A 128 15.08 9.35 17.53
N GLN A 129 15.99 10.30 17.39
CA GLN A 129 17.10 10.50 18.34
C GLN A 129 16.63 10.89 19.76
N TYR A 130 15.46 11.52 19.86
CA TYR A 130 14.93 12.04 21.11
C TYR A 130 13.80 11.18 21.70
N THR A 131 13.51 10.03 21.08
CA THR A 131 12.41 9.16 21.51
C THR A 131 12.73 7.68 21.25
N THR A 132 11.86 6.78 21.74
CA THR A 132 12.01 5.34 21.46
C THR A 132 11.40 4.97 20.12
N ALA A 133 11.89 3.88 19.50
CA ALA A 133 11.36 3.36 18.25
C ALA A 133 9.83 3.12 18.30
N GLY A 134 9.32 2.63 19.45
CA GLY A 134 7.89 2.42 19.65
C GLY A 134 7.08 3.72 19.63
N LYS A 135 7.53 4.75 20.35
CA LYS A 135 6.88 6.07 20.34
C LYS A 135 6.92 6.72 18.96
N ALA A 136 8.06 6.64 18.26
CA ALA A 136 8.19 7.15 16.90
C ALA A 136 7.24 6.44 15.93
N GLY A 137 7.13 5.11 16.03
CA GLY A 137 6.19 4.31 15.25
C GLY A 137 4.74 4.69 15.53
N PHE A 138 4.37 4.86 16.79
CA PHE A 138 3.03 5.30 17.22
C PHE A 138 2.68 6.68 16.64
N ILE A 139 3.56 7.67 16.82
CA ILE A 139 3.35 9.04 16.27
C ILE A 139 3.24 8.99 14.75
N THR A 140 4.09 8.20 14.10
CA THR A 140 4.01 8.04 12.64
C THR A 140 2.67 7.42 12.23
N ALA A 141 2.18 6.42 12.96
CA ALA A 141 0.89 5.77 12.65
C ALA A 141 -0.32 6.73 12.76
N LEU A 142 -0.20 7.86 13.46
CA LEU A 142 -1.25 8.89 13.51
C LEU A 142 -1.62 9.46 12.13
N TYR A 143 -0.77 9.29 11.11
CA TYR A 143 -1.16 9.71 9.74
C TYR A 143 -2.41 8.97 9.25
N ILE A 144 -2.70 7.78 9.76
CA ILE A 144 -3.91 7.02 9.44
C ILE A 144 -5.17 7.82 9.80
N LEU A 145 -5.11 8.62 10.87
CA LEU A 145 -6.16 9.54 11.29
C LEU A 145 -6.12 10.87 10.53
N ILE A 146 -4.93 11.43 10.37
CA ILE A 146 -4.72 12.77 9.81
C ILE A 146 -5.07 12.80 8.31
N VAL A 147 -4.71 11.78 7.55
CA VAL A 147 -4.93 11.73 6.10
C VAL A 147 -6.42 11.82 5.71
N PRO A 148 -7.35 11.04 6.31
CA PRO A 148 -8.78 11.20 6.03
C PRO A 148 -9.33 12.58 6.43
N ILE A 149 -8.85 13.14 7.55
CA ILE A 149 -9.28 14.48 8.02
C ILE A 149 -8.85 15.55 7.01
N LEU A 150 -7.59 15.53 6.59
CA LEU A 150 -7.10 16.44 5.54
C LEU A 150 -7.82 16.21 4.21
N GLY A 151 -8.16 14.97 3.89
CA GLY A 151 -8.98 14.62 2.73
C GLY A 151 -10.33 15.32 2.74
N LEU A 152 -10.99 15.39 3.90
CA LEU A 152 -12.26 16.13 4.06
C LEU A 152 -12.06 17.65 3.84
N ALA A 153 -10.97 18.22 4.35
CA ALA A 153 -10.67 19.65 4.16
C ALA A 153 -10.47 20.01 2.67
N VAL A 154 -10.00 19.05 1.85
CA VAL A 154 -9.85 19.19 0.39
C VAL A 154 -11.13 18.80 -0.37
N GLY A 155 -12.25 18.59 0.34
CA GLY A 155 -13.55 18.25 -0.26
C GLY A 155 -13.70 16.79 -0.71
N LYS A 156 -12.77 15.90 -0.37
CA LYS A 156 -12.92 14.47 -0.62
C LYS A 156 -13.78 13.82 0.45
N LYS A 157 -14.85 13.13 0.04
CA LYS A 157 -15.72 12.41 0.97
C LYS A 157 -15.08 11.08 1.37
N ALA A 158 -14.74 10.93 2.65
CA ALA A 158 -14.34 9.65 3.21
C ALA A 158 -15.60 8.81 3.51
N GLY A 159 -15.70 7.62 2.92
CA GLY A 159 -16.81 6.72 3.19
C GLY A 159 -16.80 6.19 4.64
N ILE A 160 -17.95 5.77 5.16
CA ILE A 160 -18.08 5.24 6.53
C ILE A 160 -17.10 4.11 6.84
N LYS A 161 -16.75 3.29 5.86
CA LYS A 161 -15.76 2.20 6.00
C LYS A 161 -14.37 2.69 6.37
N VAL A 162 -13.97 3.88 5.91
CA VAL A 162 -12.69 4.52 6.24
C VAL A 162 -12.71 4.90 7.72
N TRP A 163 -13.78 5.48 8.22
CA TRP A 163 -13.93 5.88 9.62
C TRP A 163 -13.93 4.69 10.57
N ILE A 164 -14.62 3.60 10.20
CA ILE A 164 -14.55 2.34 10.97
C ILE A 164 -13.11 1.83 11.03
N GLY A 165 -12.38 1.86 9.90
CA GLY A 165 -10.97 1.48 9.86
C GLY A 165 -10.07 2.36 10.74
N VAL A 166 -10.31 3.66 10.76
CA VAL A 166 -9.61 4.63 11.61
C VAL A 166 -9.83 4.32 13.10
N VAL A 167 -11.08 4.09 13.51
CA VAL A 167 -11.42 3.75 14.91
C VAL A 167 -10.72 2.46 15.32
N LEU A 168 -10.79 1.41 14.49
CA LEU A 168 -10.12 0.14 14.76
C LEU A 168 -8.59 0.29 14.84
N ALA A 169 -8.00 1.13 13.98
CA ALA A 169 -6.57 1.41 14.02
C ALA A 169 -6.15 2.14 15.30
N VAL A 170 -6.94 3.12 15.76
CA VAL A 170 -6.69 3.84 17.01
C VAL A 170 -6.78 2.89 18.22
N ILE A 171 -7.80 2.02 18.26
CA ILE A 171 -7.93 1.00 19.31
C ILE A 171 -6.73 0.03 19.29
N GLY A 172 -6.27 -0.37 18.10
CA GLY A 172 -5.13 -1.29 17.96
C GLY A 172 -3.77 -0.65 18.28
N MET A 173 -3.68 0.67 18.36
CA MET A 173 -2.48 1.40 18.74
C MET A 173 -2.37 1.60 20.27
N TYR A 174 -3.45 1.47 21.00
CA TYR A 174 -3.50 1.60 22.45
C TYR A 174 -3.32 0.26 23.14
#